data_c31c6270a1b3e70d610cfe836f57055c
#
_entry.id   c31c6270a1b3e70d610cfe836f57055c
#
_cell.length_a   1.000
_cell.length_b   1.000
_cell.length_c   1.000
_cell.angle_alpha   90.00
_cell.angle_beta   90.00
_cell.angle_gamma   90.00
#
_symmetry.space_group_name_H-M   'P 1'
#
loop_
_entity.id
_entity.type
_entity.pdbx_description
1 polymer ?
#
loop_
_entity_poly.entity_id
_entity_poly.type
_entity_poly.pdbx_seq_one_letter_code
_entity_poly.pdbx_strand_id
1 'polypeptide(L)'
;MTISSFDDLLQAARSQPEPQRLLFVFASVELPDDATPAQRARFKAGQGGALHPLMCMDKCPDELASFNQLVEEASQFGPNPWGIIFAAVLSGSMNRAPSSEDAEEPLQRMVEAIKRGEHGGYILFDTQGHTVQIG
;
A
#
# COMPACT_ATOMS: atom_id res chain seq x y z
N MET A 1 -15.65 11.13 -4.91
CA MET A 1 -14.31 11.72 -4.69
C MET A 1 -13.26 10.85 -5.39
N THR A 2 -12.38 11.48 -6.14
CA THR A 2 -11.30 10.77 -6.82
C THR A 2 -10.04 10.84 -5.96
N ILE A 3 -9.43 9.69 -5.69
CA ILE A 3 -8.19 9.61 -4.93
C ILE A 3 -7.02 9.60 -5.92
N SER A 4 -6.21 10.65 -5.91
CA SER A 4 -5.04 10.75 -6.76
C SER A 4 -3.74 10.87 -5.97
N SER A 5 -3.83 11.07 -4.65
CA SER A 5 -2.69 11.17 -3.76
C SER A 5 -3.00 10.52 -2.43
N PHE A 6 -1.95 10.30 -1.63
CA PHE A 6 -2.09 9.76 -0.29
C PHE A 6 -2.92 10.69 0.61
N ASP A 7 -2.76 12.01 0.46
CA ASP A 7 -3.55 12.96 1.24
C ASP A 7 -5.04 12.83 0.94
N ASP A 8 -5.40 12.56 -0.30
CA ASP A 8 -6.80 12.32 -0.67
C ASP A 8 -7.36 11.10 0.07
N LEU A 9 -6.55 10.04 0.19
CA LEU A 9 -6.97 8.84 0.93
C LEU A 9 -7.20 9.16 2.40
N LEU A 10 -6.30 9.93 3.03
CA LEU A 10 -6.45 10.32 4.43
C LEU A 10 -7.73 11.14 4.63
N GLN A 11 -7.99 12.11 3.74
CA GLN A 11 -9.19 12.93 3.84
C GLN A 11 -10.45 12.08 3.65
N ALA A 12 -10.44 11.17 2.69
CA ALA A 12 -11.59 10.31 2.45
C ALA A 12 -11.88 9.43 3.66
N ALA A 13 -10.84 8.86 4.27
CA ALA A 13 -11.00 8.01 5.46
C ALA A 13 -11.53 8.80 6.65
N ARG A 14 -11.03 10.04 6.84
CA ARG A 14 -11.49 10.89 7.93
C ARG A 14 -12.93 11.36 7.75
N SER A 15 -13.41 11.38 6.52
CA SER A 15 -14.76 11.85 6.19
C SER A 15 -15.82 10.76 6.30
N GLN A 16 -15.45 9.53 6.56
CA GLN A 16 -16.41 8.43 6.66
C GLN A 16 -17.20 8.50 7.96
N PRO A 17 -18.50 8.12 7.96
CA PRO A 17 -19.31 8.14 9.19
C PRO A 17 -18.80 7.16 10.23
N GLU A 18 -18.20 6.04 9.82
CA GLU A 18 -17.64 5.08 10.75
C GLU A 18 -16.12 5.26 10.84
N PRO A 19 -15.53 5.07 12.03
CA PRO A 19 -14.08 5.15 12.16
C PRO A 19 -13.38 4.13 11.27
N GLN A 20 -12.27 4.51 10.69
CA GLN A 20 -11.54 3.71 9.70
C GLN A 20 -10.17 3.32 10.23
N ARG A 21 -9.64 2.22 9.69
CA ARG A 21 -8.24 1.85 9.89
C ARG A 21 -7.61 1.60 8.53
N LEU A 22 -6.47 2.23 8.29
CA LEU A 22 -5.75 2.12 7.02
C LEU A 22 -4.76 0.98 7.10
N LEU A 23 -4.71 0.17 6.04
CA LEU A 23 -3.82 -0.98 5.93
C LEU A 23 -2.84 -0.72 4.80
N PHE A 24 -1.55 -0.99 5.07
CA PHE A 24 -0.48 -0.75 4.10
C PHE A 24 0.42 -1.96 3.96
N VAL A 25 0.73 -2.35 2.73
CA VAL A 25 1.76 -3.32 2.43
C VAL A 25 2.79 -2.64 1.54
N PHE A 26 4.03 -2.57 2.02
CA PHE A 26 5.15 -2.01 1.27
C PHE A 26 5.81 -3.13 0.49
N ALA A 27 6.02 -2.91 -0.80
CA ALA A 27 6.58 -3.93 -1.66
C ALA A 27 7.68 -3.35 -2.55
N SER A 28 8.63 -4.22 -2.92
CA SER A 28 9.59 -3.90 -3.95
C SER A 28 9.10 -4.42 -5.29
N VAL A 29 9.54 -3.78 -6.36
CA VAL A 29 9.29 -4.24 -7.73
C VAL A 29 10.64 -4.66 -8.28
N GLU A 30 10.79 -5.94 -8.58
CA GLU A 30 12.08 -6.49 -8.99
C GLU A 30 11.97 -7.19 -10.33
N LEU A 31 13.08 -7.16 -11.06
CA LEU A 31 13.21 -7.85 -12.32
C LEU A 31 14.11 -9.08 -12.11
N PRO A 32 13.66 -10.29 -12.47
CA PRO A 32 14.51 -11.47 -12.33
C PRO A 32 15.81 -11.34 -13.15
N ASP A 33 16.87 -11.97 -12.66
CA ASP A 33 18.17 -11.92 -13.32
C ASP A 33 18.11 -12.54 -14.72
N ASP A 34 17.25 -13.53 -14.93
CA ASP A 34 17.08 -14.20 -16.20
C ASP A 34 16.01 -13.57 -17.09
N ALA A 35 15.62 -12.33 -16.79
CA ALA A 35 14.59 -11.65 -17.57
C ALA A 35 15.02 -11.48 -19.03
N THR A 36 14.06 -11.64 -19.93
CA THR A 36 14.28 -11.44 -21.37
C THR A 36 14.45 -9.93 -21.66
N PRO A 37 15.05 -9.57 -22.81
CA PRO A 37 15.12 -8.17 -23.21
C PRO A 37 13.77 -7.48 -23.27
N ALA A 38 12.71 -8.18 -23.68
CA ALA A 38 11.37 -7.62 -23.71
C ALA A 38 10.86 -7.33 -22.31
N GLN A 39 11.12 -8.23 -21.36
CA GLN A 39 10.74 -8.03 -19.95
C GLN A 39 11.50 -6.84 -19.34
N ARG A 40 12.78 -6.71 -19.66
CA ARG A 40 13.61 -5.59 -19.19
C ARG A 40 13.11 -4.26 -19.75
N ALA A 41 12.72 -4.23 -21.02
CA ALA A 41 12.17 -3.03 -21.64
C ALA A 41 10.87 -2.60 -20.99
N ARG A 42 9.99 -3.55 -20.70
CA ARG A 42 8.72 -3.27 -20.01
C ARG A 42 8.95 -2.76 -18.59
N PHE A 43 9.91 -3.34 -17.89
CA PHE A 43 10.26 -2.90 -16.53
C PHE A 43 10.75 -1.46 -16.53
N LYS A 44 11.63 -1.10 -17.49
CA LYS A 44 12.11 0.27 -17.63
C LYS A 44 10.99 1.25 -17.95
N ALA A 45 9.95 0.79 -18.63
CA ALA A 45 8.78 1.60 -18.94
C ALA A 45 7.77 1.66 -17.78
N GLY A 46 8.12 1.10 -16.62
CA GLY A 46 7.23 1.07 -15.45
C GLY A 46 6.20 -0.05 -15.48
N GLN A 47 6.40 -1.05 -16.34
CA GLN A 47 5.47 -2.16 -16.49
C GLN A 47 6.16 -3.48 -16.19
N GLY A 48 5.39 -4.40 -15.62
CA GLY A 48 5.90 -5.74 -15.33
C GLY A 48 6.79 -5.77 -14.10
N GLY A 49 7.58 -6.83 -13.98
CA GLY A 49 8.39 -7.11 -12.80
C GLY A 49 7.64 -7.96 -11.79
N ALA A 50 8.35 -8.47 -10.80
CA ALA A 50 7.78 -9.25 -9.72
C ALA A 50 7.63 -8.39 -8.47
N LEU A 51 6.50 -8.52 -7.80
CA LEU A 51 6.21 -7.77 -6.57
C LEU A 51 6.58 -8.63 -5.37
N HIS A 52 7.36 -8.06 -4.46
CA HIS A 52 7.78 -8.73 -3.23
C HIS A 52 7.32 -7.92 -2.03
N PRO A 53 6.33 -8.41 -1.26
CA PRO A 53 5.94 -7.73 -0.02
C PRO A 53 7.12 -7.70 0.95
N LEU A 54 7.41 -6.53 1.51
CA LEU A 54 8.53 -6.33 2.43
C LEU A 54 8.07 -6.14 3.87
N MET A 55 6.99 -5.38 4.07
CA MET A 55 6.46 -5.13 5.40
C MET A 55 5.03 -4.66 5.34
N CYS A 56 4.35 -4.78 6.48
CA CYS A 56 2.97 -4.35 6.66
C CYS A 56 2.88 -3.32 7.77
N MET A 57 1.97 -2.37 7.61
CA MET A 57 1.65 -1.39 8.66
C MET A 57 0.16 -1.15 8.67
N ASP A 58 -0.37 -0.80 9.85
CA ASP A 58 -1.76 -0.38 9.99
C ASP A 58 -1.81 0.87 10.84
N LYS A 59 -2.69 1.80 10.47
CA LYS A 59 -2.81 3.09 11.15
C LYS A 59 -4.25 3.56 11.13
N CYS A 60 -4.70 4.17 12.22
CA CYS A 60 -5.92 4.97 12.17
C CYS A 60 -5.59 6.29 11.47
N PRO A 61 -6.55 6.90 10.72
CA PRO A 61 -6.27 8.15 10.02
C PRO A 61 -5.75 9.26 10.92
N ASP A 62 -6.18 9.28 12.19
CA ASP A 62 -5.75 10.30 13.15
C ASP A 62 -4.30 10.11 13.61
N GLU A 63 -3.72 8.95 13.38
CA GLU A 63 -2.34 8.65 13.74
C GLU A 63 -1.35 9.10 12.65
N LEU A 64 -1.84 9.52 11.50
CA LEU A 64 -1.02 9.95 10.38
C LEU A 64 -1.35 11.39 9.99
N ALA A 65 -0.36 12.26 10.00
CA ALA A 65 -0.51 13.61 9.53
C ALA A 65 -0.24 13.73 8.03
N SER A 66 0.63 12.87 7.47
CA SER A 66 1.08 13.01 6.09
C SER A 66 1.69 11.70 5.59
N PHE A 67 1.89 11.66 4.28
CA PHE A 67 2.63 10.58 3.64
C PHE A 67 4.07 10.50 4.15
N ASN A 68 4.72 11.66 4.36
CA ASN A 68 6.08 11.70 4.86
C ASN A 68 6.21 11.04 6.23
N GLN A 69 5.22 11.21 7.10
CA GLN A 69 5.23 10.56 8.41
C GLN A 69 5.18 9.04 8.25
N LEU A 70 4.35 8.53 7.34
CA LEU A 70 4.27 7.10 7.08
C LEU A 70 5.62 6.56 6.59
N VAL A 71 6.27 7.27 5.67
CA VAL A 71 7.58 6.87 5.14
C VAL A 71 8.64 6.88 6.23
N GLU A 72 8.63 7.88 7.11
CA GLU A 72 9.58 7.96 8.23
C GLU A 72 9.39 6.78 9.18
N GLU A 73 8.16 6.43 9.52
CA GLU A 73 7.89 5.29 10.39
C GLU A 73 8.34 3.99 9.73
N ALA A 74 8.10 3.85 8.43
CA ALA A 74 8.53 2.67 7.68
C ALA A 74 10.05 2.51 7.71
N SER A 75 10.79 3.62 7.63
CA SER A 75 12.25 3.58 7.60
C SER A 75 12.85 3.07 8.90
N GLN A 76 12.10 3.12 10.00
CA GLN A 76 12.56 2.62 11.30
C GLN A 76 12.67 1.09 11.33
N PHE A 77 12.03 0.41 10.39
CA PHE A 77 12.09 -1.05 10.31
C PHE A 77 13.25 -1.54 9.43
N GLY A 78 14.14 -0.65 9.05
CA GLY A 78 15.34 -0.98 8.28
C GLY A 78 15.33 -0.42 6.87
N PRO A 79 16.45 -0.53 6.16
CA PRO A 79 16.57 0.00 4.79
C PRO A 79 15.91 -0.96 3.80
N ASN A 80 14.59 -0.91 3.72
CA ASN A 80 13.84 -1.71 2.78
C ASN A 80 13.64 -0.95 1.46
N PRO A 81 14.14 -1.47 0.33
CA PRO A 81 14.03 -0.78 -0.95
C PRO A 81 12.64 -0.95 -1.56
N TRP A 82 11.63 -0.43 -0.87
CA TRP A 82 10.27 -0.48 -1.40
C TRP A 82 10.09 0.55 -2.53
N GLY A 83 9.21 0.22 -3.48
CA GLY A 83 8.90 1.12 -4.59
C GLY A 83 7.42 1.40 -4.72
N ILE A 84 6.59 0.64 -4.03
CA ILE A 84 5.15 0.78 -4.14
C ILE A 84 4.50 0.43 -2.80
N ILE A 85 3.38 1.11 -2.50
CA ILE A 85 2.56 0.82 -1.33
C ILE A 85 1.18 0.40 -1.80
N PHE A 86 0.72 -0.74 -1.31
CA PHE A 86 -0.66 -1.19 -1.51
C PHE A 86 -1.46 -0.78 -0.30
N ALA A 87 -2.56 -0.06 -0.51
CA ALA A 87 -3.38 0.46 0.57
C ALA A 87 -4.80 -0.08 0.49
N ALA A 88 -5.38 -0.34 1.65
CA ALA A 88 -6.78 -0.70 1.79
C ALA A 88 -7.34 -0.02 3.03
N VAL A 89 -8.67 0.01 3.14
CA VAL A 89 -9.35 0.64 4.27
C VAL A 89 -10.24 -0.40 4.93
N LEU A 90 -10.14 -0.49 6.24
CA LEU A 90 -10.98 -1.35 7.05
C LEU A 90 -11.94 -0.45 7.84
N SER A 91 -13.24 -0.64 7.65
CA SER A 91 -14.26 0.17 8.33
C SER A 91 -14.62 -0.43 9.66
N GLY A 92 -14.78 0.42 10.66
CA GLY A 92 -15.27 0.01 11.96
C GLY A 92 -16.79 -0.05 12.00
N SER A 93 -17.33 -0.21 13.18
CA SER A 93 -18.77 -0.23 13.40
C SER A 93 -19.10 0.33 14.78
N MET A 94 -20.30 0.90 14.91
CA MET A 94 -20.82 1.40 16.18
C MET A 94 -19.86 2.39 16.86
N ASN A 95 -19.25 3.29 16.05
CA ASN A 95 -18.31 4.31 16.51
C ASN A 95 -17.01 3.73 17.07
N ARG A 96 -16.71 2.48 16.74
CA ARG A 96 -15.49 1.80 17.18
C ARG A 96 -14.60 1.52 15.96
N ALA A 97 -13.37 2.04 16.00
CA ALA A 97 -12.39 1.76 14.94
C ALA A 97 -11.92 0.31 15.05
N PRO A 98 -11.59 -0.33 13.91
CA PRO A 98 -10.93 -1.63 13.96
C PRO A 98 -9.61 -1.53 14.71
N SER A 99 -9.24 -2.59 15.42
CA SER A 99 -7.97 -2.66 16.14
C SER A 99 -6.86 -3.17 15.21
N SER A 100 -5.61 -3.12 15.68
CA SER A 100 -4.50 -3.75 14.97
C SER A 100 -4.71 -5.26 14.84
N GLU A 101 -5.30 -5.88 15.83
CA GLU A 101 -5.64 -7.31 15.77
C GLU A 101 -6.66 -7.58 14.65
N ASP A 102 -7.65 -6.72 14.52
CA ASP A 102 -8.64 -6.84 13.43
C ASP A 102 -7.99 -6.69 12.05
N ALA A 103 -6.86 -6.00 11.96
CA ALA A 103 -6.16 -5.75 10.72
C ALA A 103 -5.28 -6.93 10.27
N GLU A 104 -4.94 -7.85 11.16
CA GLU A 104 -4.00 -8.93 10.85
C GLU A 104 -4.43 -9.80 9.67
N GLU A 105 -5.67 -10.29 9.70
CA GLU A 105 -6.17 -11.16 8.64
C GLU A 105 -6.30 -10.42 7.30
N PRO A 106 -6.89 -9.22 7.24
CA PRO A 106 -6.91 -8.47 5.98
C PRO A 106 -5.53 -8.16 5.43
N LEU A 107 -4.54 -7.83 6.28
CA LEU A 107 -3.17 -7.59 5.83
C LEU A 107 -2.57 -8.85 5.24
N GLN A 108 -2.79 -10.01 5.85
CA GLN A 108 -2.29 -11.26 5.32
C GLN A 108 -2.92 -11.57 3.95
N ARG A 109 -4.21 -11.31 3.78
CA ARG A 109 -4.88 -11.48 2.48
C ARG A 109 -4.28 -10.55 1.43
N MET A 110 -3.91 -9.31 1.80
CA MET A 110 -3.24 -8.39 0.90
C MET A 110 -1.89 -8.95 0.45
N VAL A 111 -1.09 -9.46 1.38
CA VAL A 111 0.21 -10.04 1.06
C VAL A 111 0.05 -11.22 0.10
N GLU A 112 -0.91 -12.10 0.35
CA GLU A 112 -1.15 -13.25 -0.52
C GLU A 112 -1.62 -12.82 -1.91
N ALA A 113 -2.50 -11.81 -1.98
CA ALA A 113 -2.97 -11.28 -3.27
C ALA A 113 -1.83 -10.67 -4.07
N ILE A 114 -0.95 -9.92 -3.41
CA ILE A 114 0.22 -9.31 -4.06
C ILE A 114 1.13 -10.39 -4.65
N LYS A 115 1.39 -11.45 -3.89
CA LYS A 115 2.22 -12.56 -4.34
C LYS A 115 1.65 -13.26 -5.57
N ARG A 116 0.31 -13.27 -5.70
CA ARG A 116 -0.37 -13.89 -6.85
C ARG A 116 -0.58 -12.91 -8.01
N GLY A 117 -0.19 -11.63 -7.82
CA GLY A 117 -0.45 -10.61 -8.83
C GLY A 117 -1.88 -10.12 -8.87
N GLU A 118 -2.67 -10.40 -7.85
CA GLU A 118 -4.09 -10.03 -7.76
C GLU A 118 -4.25 -8.76 -6.94
N HIS A 119 -3.77 -7.62 -7.45
CA HIS A 119 -3.74 -6.37 -6.72
C HIS A 119 -4.85 -5.38 -7.11
N GLY A 120 -5.80 -5.79 -7.94
CA GLY A 120 -6.80 -4.88 -8.49
C GLY A 120 -7.80 -4.29 -7.49
N GLY A 121 -7.88 -4.86 -6.28
CA GLY A 121 -8.79 -4.36 -5.25
C GLY A 121 -8.16 -3.33 -4.31
N TYR A 122 -6.92 -2.91 -4.56
CA TYR A 122 -6.18 -2.03 -3.66
C TYR A 122 -5.80 -0.73 -4.34
N ILE A 123 -5.56 0.30 -3.53
CA ILE A 123 -5.05 1.58 -4.02
C ILE A 123 -3.53 1.51 -3.93
N LEU A 124 -2.85 1.86 -5.03
CA LEU A 124 -1.39 1.76 -5.13
C LEU A 124 -0.78 3.15 -5.15
N PHE A 125 0.26 3.35 -4.35
CA PHE A 125 0.99 4.61 -4.29
C PHE A 125 2.46 4.40 -4.63
N ASP A 126 3.06 5.38 -5.30
CA ASP A 126 4.50 5.38 -5.58
C ASP A 126 5.26 5.97 -4.39
N THR A 127 6.57 6.17 -4.56
CA THR A 127 7.42 6.70 -3.49
C THR A 127 7.14 8.17 -3.17
N GLN A 128 6.34 8.84 -3.97
CA GLN A 128 5.96 10.24 -3.78
C GLN A 128 4.55 10.38 -3.22
N GLY A 129 3.85 9.28 -3.01
CA GLY A 129 2.48 9.30 -2.51
C GLY A 129 1.43 9.58 -3.57
N HIS A 130 1.76 9.44 -4.83
CA HIS A 130 0.82 9.56 -5.94
C HIS A 130 0.28 8.19 -6.32
N THR A 131 -0.98 8.13 -6.73
CA THR A 131 -1.57 6.86 -7.16
C THR A 131 -0.93 6.41 -8.47
N VAL A 132 -0.76 5.08 -8.60
CA VAL A 132 -0.19 4.47 -9.79
C VAL A 132 -1.03 3.28 -10.21
N GLN A 133 -0.89 2.89 -11.48
CA GLN A 133 -1.50 1.67 -12.00
C GLN A 133 -0.41 0.76 -12.50
N ILE A 134 -0.52 -0.53 -12.12
CA ILE A 134 0.36 -1.57 -12.62
C ILE A 134 -0.46 -2.39 -13.60
N GLY A 135 -0.07 -2.34 -14.84
CA GLY A 135 -0.82 -2.99 -15.89
C GLY A 135 -0.29 -4.30 -16.33
#